data_e7fcf93b8d91c8cbea7e217b50b44076
#
_entry.id   e7fcf93b8d91c8cbea7e217b50b44076
#
_cell.length_a   1.000
_cell.length_b   1.000
_cell.length_c   1.000
_cell.angle_alpha   90.00
_cell.angle_beta   90.00
_cell.angle_gamma   90.00
#
_symmetry.space_group_name_H-M   'P 1'
#
loop_
_entity.id
_entity.type
_entity.pdbx_description
1 polymer ?
#
loop_
_entity_poly.entity_id
_entity_poly.type
_entity_poly.pdbx_seq_one_letter_code
_entity_poly.pdbx_strand_id
1 'polypeptide(L)'
;MKKKDILTALLLLGSTVQAQNWPEIKPEARPGSRWWWMGSAVDQKGLAYNLHKYGTAGIGNLEITPIYGVKGNEQRDIPFLSSRWMEMYQYTQDEAQKNGIDIDMNTGTGWPFGGPEITLEHAATRAIFEQYTVTGGKKIEQQIEITSPKEQKQREFAQLSSLMAYAEDGTCLNLTSKVKNGKLEWNAPKGEWKLIALFVGKTLQKVKRAAPGGEGYVMDHMNPEAVKEYFTKFDRAFKQNKATYPHTLFNDSYEVYKADWTPHLLEEFERRRGYKLEEHFPEFLDASRPEATRRIVSDYRETVSEMLIDNFTTQWTKWAHKHGSTTRNQAHGSPANLIDTYASVDIPEC
;
A
#
# COMPACT_ATOMS: atom_id res chain seq x y z
N MET A 1 32.20 62.88 30.95
CA MET A 1 31.23 61.79 31.11
C MET A 1 31.74 60.84 32.17
N LYS A 2 30.94 60.56 33.20
CA LYS A 2 31.35 59.68 34.29
C LYS A 2 31.15 58.18 33.80
N LYS A 3 32.05 57.30 34.23
CA LYS A 3 31.97 55.85 33.82
C LYS A 3 30.57 55.22 33.93
N LYS A 4 29.73 55.75 34.84
CA LYS A 4 28.32 55.30 34.97
C LYS A 4 27.45 55.72 33.78
N ASP A 5 27.70 56.88 33.18
CA ASP A 5 26.91 57.38 32.05
C ASP A 5 27.19 56.57 30.78
N ILE A 6 28.43 56.07 30.63
CA ILE A 6 28.85 55.19 29.52
C ILE A 6 28.22 53.80 29.67
N LEU A 7 28.13 53.28 30.89
CA LEU A 7 27.54 51.97 31.14
C LEU A 7 26.01 51.97 30.89
N THR A 8 25.33 53.07 31.27
CA THR A 8 23.89 53.25 31.01
C THR A 8 23.62 53.45 29.53
N ALA A 9 24.46 54.17 28.79
CA ALA A 9 24.33 54.28 27.32
C ALA A 9 24.59 52.95 26.58
N LEU A 10 25.54 52.12 27.07
CA LEU A 10 25.80 50.79 26.53
C LEU A 10 24.65 49.81 26.84
N LEU A 11 24.02 49.92 27.99
CA LEU A 11 22.83 49.12 28.34
C LEU A 11 21.59 49.53 27.53
N LEU A 12 21.42 50.81 27.21
CA LEU A 12 20.35 51.31 26.35
C LEU A 12 20.58 50.97 24.86
N LEU A 13 21.82 50.87 24.41
CA LEU A 13 22.15 50.41 23.05
C LEU A 13 22.00 48.88 22.91
N GLY A 14 22.17 48.13 23.98
CA GLY A 14 21.92 46.66 24.00
C GLY A 14 20.45 46.27 24.01
N SER A 15 19.52 47.20 24.34
CA SER A 15 18.09 46.94 24.33
C SER A 15 17.40 47.20 22.99
N THR A 16 18.11 47.67 21.98
CA THR A 16 17.65 47.67 20.58
C THR A 16 18.02 46.34 19.87
N VAL A 17 17.91 45.23 20.56
CA VAL A 17 17.74 43.95 19.86
C VAL A 17 16.42 44.11 19.12
N GLN A 18 16.49 44.40 17.82
CA GLN A 18 15.34 44.38 16.96
C GLN A 18 14.64 43.05 17.23
N ALA A 19 13.43 43.15 17.74
CA ALA A 19 12.58 41.94 17.79
C ALA A 19 12.67 41.36 16.40
N GLN A 20 13.25 40.16 16.30
CA GLN A 20 13.28 39.45 15.03
C GLN A 20 11.82 39.42 14.54
N ASN A 21 11.55 40.11 13.42
CA ASN A 21 10.24 39.98 12.80
C ASN A 21 10.13 38.52 12.41
N TRP A 22 9.40 37.76 13.19
CA TRP A 22 9.08 36.41 12.83
C TRP A 22 8.39 36.43 11.46
N PRO A 23 8.77 35.54 10.54
CA PRO A 23 8.08 35.45 9.27
C PRO A 23 6.60 35.21 9.50
N GLU A 24 5.77 35.69 8.59
CA GLU A 24 4.35 35.44 8.63
C GLU A 24 4.09 33.92 8.66
N ILE A 25 3.24 33.48 9.58
CA ILE A 25 2.89 32.06 9.73
C ILE A 25 2.00 31.67 8.56
N LYS A 26 2.56 30.96 7.60
CA LYS A 26 1.82 30.40 6.47
C LYS A 26 1.04 29.15 6.91
N PRO A 27 -0.04 28.76 6.16
CA PRO A 27 -0.81 27.55 6.46
C PRO A 27 0.06 26.30 6.63
N GLU A 28 1.07 26.13 5.79
CA GLU A 28 1.99 24.97 5.81
C GLU A 28 2.87 24.90 7.07
N ALA A 29 3.03 26.02 7.77
CA ALA A 29 3.77 26.08 9.04
C ALA A 29 2.86 25.89 10.27
N ARG A 30 1.55 25.75 10.08
CA ARG A 30 0.59 25.51 11.14
C ARG A 30 0.44 24.00 11.40
N PRO A 31 0.03 23.60 12.61
CA PRO A 31 -0.23 22.18 12.90
C PRO A 31 -1.39 21.68 12.05
N GLY A 32 -1.26 20.43 11.56
CA GLY A 32 -2.32 19.67 10.95
C GLY A 32 -2.92 18.65 11.90
N SER A 33 -4.10 18.14 11.58
CA SER A 33 -4.75 17.08 12.35
C SER A 33 -5.50 16.12 11.45
N ARG A 34 -5.52 14.83 11.85
CA ARG A 34 -6.41 13.84 11.26
C ARG A 34 -7.85 14.12 11.70
N TRP A 35 -8.77 14.08 10.75
CA TRP A 35 -10.18 14.30 10.98
C TRP A 35 -11.00 13.07 10.61
N TRP A 36 -11.29 12.26 11.62
CA TRP A 36 -12.09 11.05 11.45
C TRP A 36 -13.52 11.34 11.03
N TRP A 37 -13.89 10.91 9.84
CA TRP A 37 -15.27 10.90 9.38
C TRP A 37 -15.88 9.52 9.63
N MET A 38 -16.36 9.32 10.86
CA MET A 38 -16.96 8.05 11.29
C MET A 38 -18.30 7.83 10.59
N GLY A 39 -18.40 6.75 9.76
CA GLY A 39 -19.53 6.51 8.85
C GLY A 39 -19.71 7.62 7.81
N SER A 40 -18.79 8.58 7.77
CA SER A 40 -19.00 9.85 7.04
C SER A 40 -20.31 10.54 7.38
N ALA A 41 -20.80 10.34 8.63
CA ALA A 41 -22.06 10.87 9.15
C ALA A 41 -21.94 12.37 9.47
N VAL A 42 -21.71 13.19 8.44
CA VAL A 42 -21.48 14.63 8.53
C VAL A 42 -22.62 15.43 7.89
N ASP A 43 -22.77 16.69 8.33
CA ASP A 43 -23.68 17.66 7.72
C ASP A 43 -23.01 19.04 7.65
N GLN A 44 -23.51 19.91 6.78
CA GLN A 44 -22.92 21.22 6.52
C GLN A 44 -22.80 22.07 7.80
N LYS A 45 -23.78 22.01 8.72
CA LYS A 45 -23.77 22.78 9.96
C LYS A 45 -22.64 22.33 10.89
N GLY A 46 -22.47 21.01 11.06
CA GLY A 46 -21.39 20.42 11.85
C GLY A 46 -20.02 20.67 11.24
N LEU A 47 -19.90 20.55 9.91
CA LEU A 47 -18.67 20.82 9.17
C LEU A 47 -18.24 22.28 9.35
N ALA A 48 -19.14 23.25 9.09
CA ALA A 48 -18.84 24.68 9.25
C ALA A 48 -18.43 25.03 10.68
N TYR A 49 -19.17 24.50 11.68
CA TYR A 49 -18.83 24.71 13.09
C TYR A 49 -17.42 24.22 13.43
N ASN A 50 -17.08 22.99 13.03
CA ASN A 50 -15.76 22.42 13.34
C ASN A 50 -14.63 23.17 12.62
N LEU A 51 -14.80 23.49 11.34
CA LEU A 51 -13.80 24.22 10.55
C LEU A 51 -13.52 25.61 11.15
N HIS A 52 -14.57 26.33 11.54
CA HIS A 52 -14.40 27.61 12.24
C HIS A 52 -13.61 27.44 13.56
N LYS A 53 -13.91 26.40 14.35
CA LYS A 53 -13.18 26.13 15.60
C LYS A 53 -11.71 25.75 15.36
N TYR A 54 -11.44 24.90 14.38
CA TYR A 54 -10.08 24.52 14.03
C TYR A 54 -9.27 25.72 13.51
N GLY A 55 -9.82 26.53 12.61
CA GLY A 55 -9.16 27.73 12.10
C GLY A 55 -8.87 28.75 13.23
N THR A 56 -9.83 28.98 14.13
CA THR A 56 -9.66 29.85 15.29
C THR A 56 -8.57 29.33 16.25
N ALA A 57 -8.41 28.00 16.35
CA ALA A 57 -7.37 27.36 17.15
C ALA A 57 -5.99 27.36 16.48
N GLY A 58 -5.88 27.86 15.24
CA GLY A 58 -4.62 27.95 14.51
C GLY A 58 -4.24 26.67 13.74
N ILE A 59 -5.16 25.72 13.56
CA ILE A 59 -4.96 24.57 12.70
C ILE A 59 -4.92 25.03 11.24
N GLY A 60 -3.91 24.60 10.50
CA GLY A 60 -3.71 24.96 9.09
C GLY A 60 -4.07 23.86 8.10
N ASN A 61 -4.20 22.62 8.57
CA ASN A 61 -4.50 21.48 7.70
C ASN A 61 -5.37 20.44 8.41
N LEU A 62 -6.31 19.82 7.68
CA LEU A 62 -7.16 18.72 8.17
C LEU A 62 -7.21 17.59 7.17
N GLU A 63 -6.84 16.38 7.60
CA GLU A 63 -6.93 15.16 6.82
C GLU A 63 -8.26 14.47 7.02
N ILE A 64 -9.14 14.49 6.01
CA ILE A 64 -10.37 13.69 6.01
C ILE A 64 -10.00 12.21 5.92
N THR A 65 -10.33 11.45 6.97
CA THR A 65 -10.13 10.00 7.01
C THR A 65 -11.46 9.30 7.23
N PRO A 66 -12.12 8.81 6.16
CA PRO A 66 -13.36 8.05 6.28
C PRO A 66 -13.10 6.68 6.91
N ILE A 67 -13.87 6.34 7.95
CA ILE A 67 -13.80 5.05 8.64
C ILE A 67 -15.22 4.55 8.97
N TYR A 68 -15.28 3.33 9.54
CA TYR A 68 -16.54 2.70 9.98
C TYR A 68 -17.46 3.64 10.75
N GLY A 69 -18.76 3.38 10.69
CA GLY A 69 -19.79 4.16 11.39
C GLY A 69 -19.90 3.88 12.86
N VAL A 70 -20.74 4.64 13.54
CA VAL A 70 -21.07 4.48 14.95
C VAL A 70 -22.29 3.58 15.08
N LYS A 71 -22.17 2.50 15.87
CA LYS A 71 -23.27 1.57 16.11
C LYS A 71 -24.51 2.30 16.65
N GLY A 72 -25.65 2.06 16.00
CA GLY A 72 -26.93 2.70 16.34
C GLY A 72 -27.13 4.07 15.68
N ASN A 73 -26.22 4.49 14.79
CA ASN A 73 -26.32 5.73 14.02
C ASN A 73 -26.20 5.49 12.50
N GLU A 74 -26.35 4.24 12.07
CA GLU A 74 -26.13 3.81 10.66
C GLU A 74 -27.02 4.55 9.66
N GLN A 75 -28.18 5.03 10.08
CA GLN A 75 -29.10 5.83 9.27
C GLN A 75 -28.53 7.18 8.81
N ARG A 76 -27.44 7.64 9.45
CA ARG A 76 -26.73 8.86 9.07
C ARG A 76 -25.49 8.61 8.23
N ASP A 77 -25.12 7.35 8.04
CA ASP A 77 -23.96 6.98 7.26
C ASP A 77 -24.09 7.46 5.81
N ILE A 78 -22.98 7.97 5.27
CA ILE A 78 -22.90 8.41 3.87
C ILE A 78 -21.90 7.52 3.16
N PRO A 79 -22.32 6.71 2.15
CA PRO A 79 -21.41 5.86 1.42
C PRO A 79 -20.27 6.63 0.76
N PHE A 80 -19.05 6.14 0.92
CA PHE A 80 -17.83 6.76 0.40
C PHE A 80 -17.92 7.00 -1.12
N LEU A 81 -17.50 8.17 -1.56
CA LEU A 81 -17.53 8.64 -2.95
C LEU A 81 -18.92 8.69 -3.60
N SER A 82 -20.03 8.47 -2.86
CA SER A 82 -21.37 8.74 -3.37
C SER A 82 -21.54 10.23 -3.67
N SER A 83 -22.55 10.59 -4.49
CA SER A 83 -22.83 12.02 -4.78
C SER A 83 -23.04 12.85 -3.52
N ARG A 84 -23.69 12.27 -2.49
CA ARG A 84 -23.87 12.95 -1.20
C ARG A 84 -22.55 13.11 -0.44
N TRP A 85 -21.66 12.10 -0.49
CA TRP A 85 -20.35 12.20 0.10
C TRP A 85 -19.52 13.28 -0.57
N MET A 86 -19.52 13.31 -1.89
CA MET A 86 -18.80 14.32 -2.69
C MET A 86 -19.35 15.73 -2.49
N GLU A 87 -20.66 15.88 -2.28
CA GLU A 87 -21.28 17.16 -1.88
C GLU A 87 -20.74 17.65 -0.54
N MET A 88 -20.69 16.79 0.48
CA MET A 88 -20.15 17.14 1.78
C MET A 88 -18.65 17.43 1.74
N TYR A 89 -17.90 16.65 0.95
CA TYR A 89 -16.49 16.88 0.70
C TYR A 89 -16.23 18.24 0.05
N GLN A 90 -16.94 18.59 -1.04
CA GLN A 90 -16.77 19.89 -1.71
C GLN A 90 -17.18 21.05 -0.79
N TYR A 91 -18.28 20.91 -0.06
CA TYR A 91 -18.64 21.89 0.97
C TYR A 91 -17.53 22.10 2.00
N THR A 92 -16.88 21.01 2.41
CA THR A 92 -15.75 21.07 3.36
C THR A 92 -14.58 21.84 2.76
N GLN A 93 -14.24 21.61 1.49
CA GLN A 93 -13.19 22.35 0.79
C GLN A 93 -13.48 23.86 0.76
N ASP A 94 -14.69 24.21 0.35
CA ASP A 94 -15.11 25.61 0.21
C ASP A 94 -15.13 26.34 1.57
N GLU A 95 -15.56 25.67 2.62
CA GLU A 95 -15.62 26.24 3.97
C GLU A 95 -14.25 26.28 4.64
N ALA A 96 -13.40 25.29 4.40
CA ALA A 96 -12.01 25.26 4.90
C ALA A 96 -11.20 26.42 4.34
N GLN A 97 -11.34 26.73 3.06
CA GLN A 97 -10.67 27.87 2.43
C GLN A 97 -11.01 29.20 3.11
N LYS A 98 -12.29 29.41 3.51
CA LYS A 98 -12.73 30.61 4.24
C LYS A 98 -12.07 30.72 5.63
N ASN A 99 -11.67 29.60 6.22
CA ASN A 99 -11.05 29.51 7.54
C ASN A 99 -9.51 29.40 7.47
N GLY A 100 -8.90 29.48 6.28
CA GLY A 100 -7.45 29.37 6.07
C GLY A 100 -6.92 27.98 6.41
N ILE A 101 -7.68 26.93 6.09
CA ILE A 101 -7.35 25.53 6.34
C ILE A 101 -7.24 24.81 5.00
N ASP A 102 -6.15 24.07 4.79
CA ASP A 102 -6.02 23.13 3.68
C ASP A 102 -6.65 21.78 4.03
N ILE A 103 -7.27 21.15 3.05
CA ILE A 103 -7.88 19.82 3.21
C ILE A 103 -7.03 18.76 2.52
N ASP A 104 -6.56 17.82 3.31
CA ASP A 104 -6.00 16.56 2.86
C ASP A 104 -7.06 15.46 2.91
N MET A 105 -6.80 14.35 2.25
CA MET A 105 -7.73 13.21 2.23
C MET A 105 -6.98 11.89 2.18
N ASN A 106 -7.39 10.93 3.01
CA ASN A 106 -6.97 9.55 2.84
C ASN A 106 -7.42 9.03 1.46
N THR A 107 -6.50 8.43 0.70
CA THR A 107 -6.78 7.87 -0.64
C THR A 107 -7.53 6.54 -0.53
N GLY A 108 -8.59 6.51 0.29
CA GLY A 108 -9.40 5.33 0.56
C GLY A 108 -10.23 5.49 1.81
N THR A 109 -10.67 4.36 2.35
CA THR A 109 -11.35 4.29 3.64
C THR A 109 -10.56 3.37 4.56
N GLY A 110 -10.34 3.75 5.82
CA GLY A 110 -9.45 2.98 6.68
C GLY A 110 -8.11 2.71 6.01
N TRP A 111 -7.62 1.48 6.09
CA TRP A 111 -6.36 1.03 5.48
C TRP A 111 -6.28 -0.49 5.33
N PRO A 112 -5.38 -1.08 4.52
CA PRO A 112 -4.66 -0.51 3.37
C PRO A 112 -5.61 -0.20 2.19
N PHE A 113 -5.08 0.30 1.08
CA PHE A 113 -5.87 0.56 -0.13
C PHE A 113 -6.61 -0.67 -0.62
N GLY A 114 -7.88 -0.47 -0.95
CA GLY A 114 -8.81 -1.50 -1.38
C GLY A 114 -10.23 -0.97 -1.46
N GLY A 115 -11.19 -1.85 -1.64
CA GLY A 115 -12.60 -1.46 -1.70
C GLY A 115 -13.46 -2.42 -2.52
N PRO A 116 -14.72 -2.05 -2.73
CA PRO A 116 -15.69 -2.92 -3.41
C PRO A 116 -15.36 -3.16 -4.89
N GLU A 117 -14.59 -2.28 -5.53
CA GLU A 117 -14.17 -2.41 -6.92
C GLU A 117 -13.05 -3.45 -7.11
N ILE A 118 -12.31 -3.78 -6.05
CA ILE A 118 -11.21 -4.72 -6.14
C ILE A 118 -11.76 -6.14 -6.27
N THR A 119 -11.66 -6.68 -7.49
CA THR A 119 -12.01 -8.07 -7.80
C THR A 119 -10.98 -9.04 -7.21
N LEU A 120 -11.27 -10.33 -7.20
CA LEU A 120 -10.29 -11.34 -6.79
C LEU A 120 -9.04 -11.33 -7.66
N GLU A 121 -9.16 -10.99 -8.94
CA GLU A 121 -8.03 -10.88 -9.86
C GLU A 121 -7.00 -9.84 -9.36
N HIS A 122 -7.48 -8.67 -8.94
CA HIS A 122 -6.67 -7.56 -8.47
C HIS A 122 -6.45 -7.53 -6.95
N ALA A 123 -7.00 -8.51 -6.22
CA ALA A 123 -6.79 -8.63 -4.77
C ALA A 123 -5.38 -9.12 -4.43
N ALA A 124 -4.86 -8.66 -3.29
CA ALA A 124 -3.54 -9.01 -2.76
C ALA A 124 -3.27 -10.52 -2.77
N THR A 125 -2.11 -10.91 -3.27
CA THR A 125 -1.73 -12.30 -3.52
C THR A 125 -0.61 -12.78 -2.58
N ARG A 126 -0.42 -14.08 -2.55
CA ARG A 126 0.60 -14.76 -1.76
C ARG A 126 1.13 -16.00 -2.45
N ALA A 127 2.38 -16.36 -2.16
CA ALA A 127 2.97 -17.62 -2.57
C ALA A 127 2.56 -18.78 -1.66
N ILE A 128 2.31 -19.95 -2.27
CA ILE A 128 2.09 -21.20 -1.56
C ILE A 128 2.95 -22.25 -2.25
N PHE A 129 3.88 -22.84 -1.49
CA PHE A 129 4.80 -23.84 -1.99
C PHE A 129 4.38 -25.24 -1.51
N GLU A 130 4.32 -26.19 -2.46
CA GLU A 130 4.13 -27.62 -2.17
C GLU A 130 5.34 -28.39 -2.69
N GLN A 131 5.78 -29.40 -1.92
CA GLN A 131 6.96 -30.17 -2.23
C GLN A 131 6.62 -31.67 -2.31
N TYR A 132 7.17 -32.34 -3.33
CA TYR A 132 6.99 -33.77 -3.53
C TYR A 132 8.36 -34.40 -3.80
N THR A 133 8.53 -35.67 -3.42
CA THR A 133 9.70 -36.48 -3.78
C THR A 133 9.24 -37.63 -4.66
N VAL A 134 9.90 -37.85 -5.78
CA VAL A 134 9.58 -38.93 -6.72
C VAL A 134 10.84 -39.64 -7.19
N THR A 135 10.76 -40.96 -7.34
CA THR A 135 11.83 -41.79 -7.88
C THR A 135 11.66 -41.94 -9.39
N GLY A 136 12.63 -41.47 -10.16
CA GLY A 136 12.64 -41.51 -11.63
C GLY A 136 12.99 -42.89 -12.20
N GLY A 137 13.28 -42.91 -13.50
CA GLY A 137 13.50 -44.13 -14.28
C GLY A 137 12.24 -44.80 -14.78
N LYS A 138 11.09 -44.17 -14.59
CA LYS A 138 9.74 -44.63 -15.01
C LYS A 138 8.83 -43.45 -15.31
N LYS A 139 7.66 -43.71 -15.87
CA LYS A 139 6.59 -42.73 -15.99
C LYS A 139 6.09 -42.36 -14.59
N ILE A 140 6.11 -41.07 -14.27
CA ILE A 140 5.58 -40.50 -13.03
C ILE A 140 4.17 -39.93 -13.34
N GLU A 141 3.23 -40.26 -12.47
CA GLU A 141 1.89 -39.68 -12.40
C GLU A 141 1.72 -39.10 -11.01
N GLN A 142 1.76 -37.77 -10.88
CA GLN A 142 1.72 -37.05 -9.58
C GLN A 142 0.60 -36.02 -9.60
N GLN A 143 -0.27 -36.06 -8.60
CA GLN A 143 -1.24 -34.98 -8.39
C GLN A 143 -0.49 -33.76 -7.81
N ILE A 144 -0.66 -32.62 -8.47
CA ILE A 144 -0.06 -31.34 -8.08
C ILE A 144 -1.18 -30.46 -7.53
N GLU A 145 -1.26 -30.40 -6.22
CA GLU A 145 -2.33 -29.69 -5.51
C GLU A 145 -1.85 -29.14 -4.16
N ILE A 146 -2.59 -28.18 -3.61
CA ILE A 146 -2.33 -27.67 -2.26
C ILE A 146 -2.78 -28.73 -1.26
N THR A 147 -1.83 -29.33 -0.53
CA THR A 147 -2.08 -30.41 0.43
C THR A 147 -2.19 -29.91 1.87
N SER A 148 -1.56 -28.79 2.18
CA SER A 148 -1.54 -28.22 3.53
C SER A 148 -2.97 -27.91 4.04
N PRO A 149 -3.39 -28.47 5.20
CA PRO A 149 -4.69 -28.18 5.79
C PRO A 149 -4.92 -26.71 6.09
N LYS A 150 -3.84 -25.95 6.39
CA LYS A 150 -3.89 -24.52 6.65
C LYS A 150 -4.21 -23.69 5.40
N GLU A 151 -3.94 -24.26 4.22
CA GLU A 151 -4.10 -23.60 2.93
C GLU A 151 -5.27 -24.15 2.10
N GLN A 152 -6.10 -25.03 2.66
CA GLN A 152 -7.23 -25.66 1.94
C GLN A 152 -8.16 -24.64 1.27
N LYS A 153 -8.44 -23.51 1.92
CA LYS A 153 -9.28 -22.44 1.35
C LYS A 153 -8.68 -21.84 0.07
N GLN A 154 -7.38 -21.99 -0.13
CA GLN A 154 -6.70 -21.46 -1.31
C GLN A 154 -6.94 -22.32 -2.57
N ARG A 155 -7.38 -23.57 -2.42
CA ARG A 155 -7.67 -24.45 -3.57
C ARG A 155 -8.67 -23.86 -4.57
N GLU A 156 -9.56 -23.00 -4.10
CA GLU A 156 -10.56 -22.33 -4.95
C GLU A 156 -9.99 -21.14 -5.74
N PHE A 157 -8.90 -20.55 -5.26
CA PHE A 157 -8.40 -19.27 -5.76
C PHE A 157 -6.98 -19.37 -6.32
N ALA A 158 -6.17 -20.31 -5.81
CA ALA A 158 -4.76 -20.40 -6.17
C ALA A 158 -4.57 -21.05 -7.54
N GLN A 159 -3.67 -20.50 -8.33
CA GLN A 159 -3.29 -21.00 -9.63
C GLN A 159 -1.84 -21.48 -9.59
N LEU A 160 -1.56 -22.63 -10.24
CA LEU A 160 -0.19 -23.11 -10.41
C LEU A 160 0.57 -22.12 -11.31
N SER A 161 1.60 -21.49 -10.75
CA SER A 161 2.50 -20.59 -11.47
C SER A 161 3.73 -21.30 -12.00
N SER A 162 4.32 -22.22 -11.20
CA SER A 162 5.52 -22.95 -11.60
C SER A 162 5.54 -24.34 -10.96
N LEU A 163 6.04 -25.34 -11.71
CA LEU A 163 6.44 -26.64 -11.18
C LEU A 163 7.84 -26.95 -11.65
N MET A 164 8.78 -27.05 -10.71
CA MET A 164 10.19 -27.34 -10.97
C MET A 164 10.57 -28.69 -10.41
N ALA A 165 11.48 -29.39 -11.10
CA ALA A 165 12.08 -30.64 -10.65
C ALA A 165 13.59 -30.47 -10.50
N TYR A 166 14.12 -30.91 -9.36
CA TYR A 166 15.54 -30.81 -9.01
C TYR A 166 16.09 -32.18 -8.71
N ALA A 167 17.25 -32.52 -9.29
CA ALA A 167 18.02 -33.72 -8.98
C ALA A 167 19.23 -33.38 -8.12
N GLU A 168 19.80 -34.40 -7.46
CA GLU A 168 21.01 -34.24 -6.60
C GLU A 168 22.24 -33.76 -7.36
N ASP A 169 22.34 -34.06 -8.65
CA ASP A 169 23.47 -33.63 -9.52
C ASP A 169 23.38 -32.15 -9.94
N GLY A 170 22.37 -31.41 -9.46
CA GLY A 170 22.12 -30.01 -9.81
C GLY A 170 21.26 -29.82 -11.05
N THR A 171 20.80 -30.89 -11.68
CA THR A 171 19.86 -30.77 -12.82
C THR A 171 18.55 -30.15 -12.37
N CYS A 172 18.11 -29.08 -13.08
CA CYS A 172 16.84 -28.40 -12.83
C CYS A 172 15.99 -28.41 -14.09
N LEU A 173 14.71 -28.79 -13.99
CA LEU A 173 13.77 -28.90 -15.11
C LEU A 173 12.46 -28.17 -14.79
N ASN A 174 12.01 -27.34 -15.71
CA ASN A 174 10.66 -26.74 -15.62
C ASN A 174 9.62 -27.73 -16.19
N LEU A 175 8.70 -28.17 -15.35
CA LEU A 175 7.64 -29.13 -15.69
C LEU A 175 6.26 -28.48 -15.73
N THR A 176 6.16 -27.15 -15.61
CA THR A 176 4.86 -26.43 -15.50
C THR A 176 3.92 -26.77 -16.64
N SER A 177 4.43 -26.78 -17.89
CA SER A 177 3.63 -27.10 -19.09
C SER A 177 3.17 -28.57 -19.19
N LYS A 178 3.76 -29.45 -18.37
CA LYS A 178 3.40 -30.88 -18.30
C LYS A 178 2.28 -31.18 -17.31
N VAL A 179 1.90 -30.18 -16.49
CA VAL A 179 0.76 -30.32 -15.59
C VAL A 179 -0.52 -30.00 -16.36
N LYS A 180 -1.44 -30.96 -16.40
CA LYS A 180 -2.76 -30.80 -17.01
C LYS A 180 -3.83 -31.21 -16.03
N ASN A 181 -4.82 -30.35 -15.82
CA ASN A 181 -5.91 -30.58 -14.87
C ASN A 181 -5.39 -30.99 -13.46
N GLY A 182 -4.30 -30.32 -13.00
CA GLY A 182 -3.70 -30.61 -11.71
C GLY A 182 -2.86 -31.89 -11.64
N LYS A 183 -2.67 -32.62 -12.75
CA LYS A 183 -1.89 -33.85 -12.79
C LYS A 183 -0.64 -33.70 -13.65
N LEU A 184 0.52 -34.01 -13.07
CA LEU A 184 1.78 -34.16 -13.79
C LEU A 184 1.87 -35.57 -14.40
N GLU A 185 2.14 -35.65 -15.70
CA GLU A 185 2.60 -36.87 -16.37
C GLU A 185 3.99 -36.62 -16.95
N TRP A 186 5.00 -37.36 -16.43
CA TRP A 186 6.38 -37.11 -16.77
C TRP A 186 7.21 -38.40 -16.80
N ASN A 187 7.92 -38.64 -17.91
CA ASN A 187 8.94 -39.69 -18.00
C ASN A 187 10.22 -39.17 -17.31
N ALA A 188 10.35 -39.41 -16.01
CA ALA A 188 11.44 -38.90 -15.20
C ALA A 188 12.75 -39.65 -15.54
N PRO A 189 13.87 -38.98 -15.73
CA PRO A 189 15.19 -39.61 -15.76
C PRO A 189 15.45 -40.40 -14.47
N LYS A 190 16.38 -41.37 -14.52
CA LYS A 190 16.76 -42.16 -13.31
C LYS A 190 17.28 -41.24 -12.20
N GLY A 191 16.99 -41.59 -10.96
CA GLY A 191 17.42 -40.86 -9.77
C GLY A 191 16.26 -40.36 -8.92
N GLU A 192 16.57 -39.75 -7.81
CA GLU A 192 15.58 -39.08 -6.94
C GLU A 192 15.40 -37.65 -7.42
N TRP A 193 14.14 -37.21 -7.44
CA TRP A 193 13.75 -35.87 -7.85
C TRP A 193 12.92 -35.20 -6.78
N LYS A 194 13.30 -33.98 -6.40
CA LYS A 194 12.47 -33.10 -5.60
C LYS A 194 11.65 -32.20 -6.52
N LEU A 195 10.33 -32.28 -6.42
CA LEU A 195 9.41 -31.39 -7.14
C LEU A 195 8.99 -30.26 -6.20
N ILE A 196 9.03 -29.03 -6.68
CA ILE A 196 8.51 -27.86 -5.96
C ILE A 196 7.49 -27.16 -6.85
N ALA A 197 6.26 -27.12 -6.39
CA ALA A 197 5.17 -26.39 -7.02
C ALA A 197 4.94 -25.06 -6.32
N LEU A 198 4.88 -23.98 -7.08
CA LEU A 198 4.47 -22.65 -6.63
C LEU A 198 3.05 -22.40 -7.10
N PHE A 199 2.15 -22.18 -6.15
CA PHE A 199 0.82 -21.65 -6.41
C PHE A 199 0.74 -20.20 -5.98
N VAL A 200 0.12 -19.35 -6.80
CA VAL A 200 -0.21 -17.97 -6.46
C VAL A 200 -1.67 -17.94 -5.97
N GLY A 201 -1.82 -17.75 -4.68
CA GLY A 201 -3.11 -17.67 -4.00
C GLY A 201 -3.50 -16.23 -3.64
N LYS A 202 -4.61 -16.08 -2.92
CA LYS A 202 -5.13 -14.78 -2.48
C LYS A 202 -5.00 -14.62 -0.96
N THR A 203 -4.65 -13.43 -0.48
CA THR A 203 -4.66 -13.17 0.97
C THR A 203 -6.07 -13.16 1.53
N LEU A 204 -7.06 -12.81 0.72
CA LEU A 204 -8.47 -12.60 1.06
C LEU A 204 -8.66 -11.52 2.15
N GLN A 205 -7.64 -10.72 2.40
CA GLN A 205 -7.71 -9.65 3.36
C GLN A 205 -8.70 -8.57 2.89
N LYS A 206 -9.52 -8.10 3.82
CA LYS A 206 -10.41 -6.96 3.60
C LYS A 206 -9.78 -5.68 4.16
N VAL A 207 -10.21 -4.55 3.60
CA VAL A 207 -9.88 -3.22 4.12
C VAL A 207 -10.25 -3.15 5.60
N LYS A 208 -9.30 -2.72 6.43
CA LYS A 208 -9.54 -2.50 7.86
C LYS A 208 -10.21 -1.16 8.07
N ARG A 209 -11.12 -1.09 9.02
CA ARG A 209 -11.77 0.16 9.40
C ARG A 209 -12.51 0.84 8.24
N ALA A 210 -12.90 0.08 7.21
CA ALA A 210 -13.58 0.61 6.05
C ALA A 210 -14.81 1.44 6.44
N ALA A 211 -14.99 2.57 5.77
CA ALA A 211 -16.23 3.35 5.85
C ALA A 211 -17.35 2.66 5.05
N PRO A 212 -18.62 2.96 5.31
CA PRO A 212 -19.72 2.52 4.46
C PRO A 212 -19.43 2.83 2.97
N GLY A 213 -19.57 1.82 2.10
CA GLY A 213 -19.25 1.90 0.68
C GLY A 213 -17.75 1.77 0.34
N GLY A 214 -16.89 1.53 1.34
CA GLY A 214 -15.46 1.28 1.15
C GLY A 214 -15.04 -0.16 1.47
N GLU A 215 -15.98 -1.02 1.85
CA GLU A 215 -15.69 -2.42 2.21
C GLU A 215 -15.34 -3.23 0.97
N GLY A 216 -14.26 -3.98 1.04
CA GLY A 216 -13.82 -4.80 -0.09
C GLY A 216 -12.48 -5.46 0.17
N TYR A 217 -11.94 -6.08 -0.87
CA TYR A 217 -10.61 -6.69 -0.78
C TYR A 217 -9.51 -5.60 -0.80
N VAL A 218 -8.41 -5.89 -0.10
CA VAL A 218 -7.17 -5.13 -0.25
C VAL A 218 -6.59 -5.43 -1.63
N MET A 219 -6.15 -4.39 -2.35
CA MET A 219 -5.57 -4.56 -3.69
C MET A 219 -4.16 -5.15 -3.65
N ASP A 220 -3.74 -5.75 -4.76
CA ASP A 220 -2.34 -6.12 -4.98
C ASP A 220 -1.51 -4.87 -5.34
N HIS A 221 -0.77 -4.36 -4.36
CA HIS A 221 0.04 -3.14 -4.52
C HIS A 221 1.26 -3.34 -5.44
N MET A 222 1.66 -4.59 -5.70
CA MET A 222 2.75 -4.88 -6.65
C MET A 222 2.25 -5.01 -8.09
N ASN A 223 0.94 -5.10 -8.31
CA ASN A 223 0.33 -5.22 -9.63
C ASN A 223 -0.04 -3.82 -10.17
N PRO A 224 0.64 -3.34 -11.24
CA PRO A 224 0.42 -2.00 -11.77
C PRO A 224 -1.00 -1.80 -12.34
N GLU A 225 -1.64 -2.86 -12.88
CA GLU A 225 -3.02 -2.79 -13.35
C GLU A 225 -3.99 -2.59 -12.20
N ALA A 226 -3.82 -3.33 -11.10
CA ALA A 226 -4.65 -3.19 -9.91
C ALA A 226 -4.55 -1.77 -9.32
N VAL A 227 -3.34 -1.23 -9.25
CA VAL A 227 -3.09 0.14 -8.77
C VAL A 227 -3.75 1.18 -9.68
N LYS A 228 -3.61 1.05 -10.99
CA LYS A 228 -4.23 1.94 -11.98
C LYS A 228 -5.76 1.91 -11.88
N GLU A 229 -6.35 0.71 -11.78
CA GLU A 229 -7.80 0.55 -11.68
C GLU A 229 -8.33 1.15 -10.37
N TYR A 230 -7.60 0.99 -9.28
CA TYR A 230 -7.96 1.56 -7.99
C TYR A 230 -8.23 3.06 -8.04
N PHE A 231 -7.42 3.82 -8.77
CA PHE A 231 -7.58 5.27 -8.88
C PHE A 231 -8.73 5.69 -9.78
N THR A 232 -9.21 4.81 -10.67
CA THR A 232 -10.31 5.11 -11.60
C THR A 232 -11.60 5.53 -10.87
N LYS A 233 -11.85 4.97 -9.67
CA LYS A 233 -13.03 5.35 -8.87
C LYS A 233 -12.97 6.80 -8.41
N PHE A 234 -11.78 7.29 -8.04
CA PHE A 234 -11.59 8.69 -7.65
C PHE A 234 -11.76 9.60 -8.85
N ASP A 235 -11.09 9.30 -9.98
CA ASP A 235 -11.24 10.07 -11.22
C ASP A 235 -12.71 10.21 -11.61
N ARG A 236 -13.48 9.12 -11.51
CA ARG A 236 -14.92 9.12 -11.80
C ARG A 236 -15.70 10.00 -10.83
N ALA A 237 -15.51 9.82 -9.52
CA ALA A 237 -16.25 10.54 -8.50
C ALA A 237 -15.97 12.05 -8.56
N PHE A 238 -14.71 12.45 -8.64
CA PHE A 238 -14.31 13.85 -8.72
C PHE A 238 -14.83 14.51 -10.02
N LYS A 239 -14.69 13.85 -11.16
CA LYS A 239 -15.18 14.35 -12.45
C LYS A 239 -16.71 14.50 -12.48
N GLN A 240 -17.44 13.47 -12.04
CA GLN A 240 -18.92 13.49 -12.07
C GLN A 240 -19.52 14.58 -11.17
N ASN A 241 -18.90 14.83 -10.02
CA ASN A 241 -19.38 15.81 -9.06
C ASN A 241 -18.69 17.18 -9.21
N LYS A 242 -17.79 17.36 -10.19
CA LYS A 242 -17.00 18.57 -10.42
C LYS A 242 -16.28 19.05 -9.14
N ALA A 243 -15.81 18.09 -8.34
CA ALA A 243 -15.17 18.38 -7.07
C ALA A 243 -13.67 18.71 -7.27
N THR A 244 -13.13 19.55 -6.40
CA THR A 244 -11.72 19.91 -6.36
C THR A 244 -10.94 18.81 -5.64
N TYR A 245 -9.79 18.37 -6.20
CA TYR A 245 -8.92 17.43 -5.52
C TYR A 245 -8.34 18.04 -4.23
N PRO A 246 -7.99 17.22 -3.22
CA PRO A 246 -7.44 17.71 -1.95
C PRO A 246 -6.02 18.29 -2.14
N HIS A 247 -5.57 19.10 -1.19
CA HIS A 247 -4.21 19.60 -1.17
C HIS A 247 -3.21 18.45 -1.14
N THR A 248 -3.38 17.49 -0.22
CA THR A 248 -2.55 16.29 -0.13
C THR A 248 -3.41 15.03 -0.07
N LEU A 249 -2.98 14.01 -0.78
CA LEU A 249 -3.52 12.66 -0.72
C LEU A 249 -2.67 11.83 0.25
N PHE A 250 -3.32 11.14 1.17
CA PHE A 250 -2.68 10.37 2.23
C PHE A 250 -2.81 8.87 2.01
N ASN A 251 -1.74 8.13 2.34
CA ASN A 251 -1.73 6.68 2.51
C ASN A 251 -1.28 6.33 3.92
N ASP A 252 -2.12 5.60 4.64
CA ASP A 252 -1.84 5.08 5.98
C ASP A 252 -0.84 3.91 5.94
N SER A 253 -0.64 3.23 7.05
CA SER A 253 0.28 2.11 7.17
C SER A 253 -0.01 0.98 6.17
N TYR A 254 1.07 0.38 5.66
CA TYR A 254 1.01 -0.78 4.77
C TYR A 254 0.81 -2.05 5.60
N GLU A 255 -0.43 -2.33 5.96
CA GLU A 255 -0.78 -3.52 6.74
C GLU A 255 -1.40 -4.62 5.87
N VAL A 256 -0.73 -4.97 4.78
CA VAL A 256 -1.16 -6.05 3.87
C VAL A 256 -0.51 -7.35 4.29
N TYR A 257 -1.21 -8.11 5.13
CA TYR A 257 -0.65 -9.32 5.73
C TYR A 257 -0.51 -10.46 4.74
N LYS A 258 0.67 -11.09 4.75
CA LYS A 258 1.01 -12.22 3.88
C LYS A 258 0.94 -11.91 2.38
N ALA A 259 0.91 -10.65 1.99
CA ALA A 259 1.02 -10.25 0.59
C ALA A 259 2.50 -10.25 0.19
N ASP A 260 3.02 -11.42 -0.06
CA ASP A 260 4.43 -11.69 -0.33
C ASP A 260 4.69 -12.06 -1.80
N TRP A 261 3.66 -12.00 -2.64
CA TRP A 261 3.74 -12.40 -4.04
C TRP A 261 2.81 -11.57 -4.92
N THR A 262 3.09 -11.61 -6.24
CA THR A 262 2.20 -11.11 -7.30
C THR A 262 2.33 -12.01 -8.53
N PRO A 263 1.35 -12.11 -9.42
CA PRO A 263 1.41 -13.01 -10.58
C PRO A 263 2.67 -12.87 -11.44
N HIS A 264 3.19 -11.66 -11.61
CA HIS A 264 4.36 -11.37 -12.46
C HIS A 264 5.70 -11.35 -11.71
N LEU A 265 5.76 -11.83 -10.46
CA LEU A 265 6.96 -11.70 -9.65
C LEU A 265 8.16 -12.47 -10.23
N LEU A 266 7.97 -13.67 -10.78
CA LEU A 266 9.08 -14.43 -11.37
C LEU A 266 9.71 -13.73 -12.57
N GLU A 267 8.89 -13.15 -13.43
CA GLU A 267 9.33 -12.39 -14.61
C GLU A 267 10.07 -11.11 -14.19
N GLU A 268 9.53 -10.38 -13.21
CA GLU A 268 10.15 -9.19 -12.66
C GLU A 268 11.45 -9.48 -11.92
N PHE A 269 11.51 -10.60 -11.19
CA PHE A 269 12.73 -11.05 -10.54
C PHE A 269 13.83 -11.34 -11.58
N GLU A 270 13.55 -12.16 -12.61
CA GLU A 270 14.52 -12.45 -13.68
C GLU A 270 15.00 -11.17 -14.37
N ARG A 271 14.07 -10.27 -14.69
CA ARG A 271 14.39 -8.99 -15.32
C ARG A 271 15.31 -8.11 -14.48
N ARG A 272 15.10 -8.09 -13.15
CA ARG A 272 15.83 -7.21 -12.22
C ARG A 272 17.13 -7.83 -11.71
N ARG A 273 17.15 -9.14 -11.49
CA ARG A 273 18.29 -9.86 -10.87
C ARG A 273 19.16 -10.60 -11.88
N GLY A 274 18.67 -10.85 -13.10
CA GLY A 274 19.42 -11.49 -14.18
C GLY A 274 19.50 -13.02 -14.08
N TYR A 275 18.72 -13.64 -13.19
CA TYR A 275 18.59 -15.09 -13.06
C TYR A 275 17.16 -15.45 -12.60
N LYS A 276 16.80 -16.73 -12.78
CA LYS A 276 15.44 -17.21 -12.48
C LYS A 276 15.32 -17.68 -11.04
N LEU A 277 14.41 -17.09 -10.27
CA LEU A 277 14.16 -17.48 -8.89
C LEU A 277 13.72 -18.94 -8.79
N GLU A 278 12.91 -19.41 -9.75
CA GLU A 278 12.42 -20.78 -9.74
C GLU A 278 13.53 -21.84 -9.92
N GLU A 279 14.68 -21.51 -10.47
CA GLU A 279 15.82 -22.42 -10.53
C GLU A 279 16.47 -22.63 -9.15
N HIS A 280 16.14 -21.78 -8.18
CA HIS A 280 16.71 -21.73 -6.82
C HIS A 280 15.66 -21.94 -5.71
N PHE A 281 14.49 -22.50 -6.00
CA PHE A 281 13.50 -22.75 -4.95
C PHE A 281 13.99 -23.63 -3.80
N PRO A 282 14.83 -24.68 -4.00
CA PRO A 282 15.37 -25.44 -2.88
C PRO A 282 16.11 -24.56 -1.87
N GLU A 283 16.98 -23.69 -2.35
CA GLU A 283 17.77 -22.76 -1.53
C GLU A 283 16.87 -21.65 -0.97
N PHE A 284 15.97 -21.09 -1.76
CA PHE A 284 15.04 -20.04 -1.33
C PHE A 284 14.17 -20.48 -0.14
N LEU A 285 13.77 -21.76 -0.13
CA LEU A 285 12.89 -22.34 0.90
C LEU A 285 13.65 -22.97 2.06
N ASP A 286 14.99 -23.00 2.04
CA ASP A 286 15.78 -23.62 3.09
C ASP A 286 15.66 -22.87 4.42
N ALA A 287 14.96 -23.49 5.38
CA ALA A 287 14.74 -22.92 6.71
C ALA A 287 16.03 -22.75 7.54
N SER A 288 17.12 -23.47 7.22
CA SER A 288 18.40 -23.33 7.90
C SER A 288 19.13 -22.04 7.54
N ARG A 289 18.72 -21.40 6.44
CA ARG A 289 19.23 -20.12 5.92
C ARG A 289 20.76 -20.05 5.80
N PRO A 290 21.40 -20.96 5.05
CA PRO A 290 22.82 -20.84 4.70
C PRO A 290 23.06 -19.54 3.92
N GLU A 291 24.33 -19.22 3.65
CA GLU A 291 24.67 -17.97 2.97
C GLU A 291 24.00 -17.83 1.59
N ALA A 292 23.95 -18.92 0.82
CA ALA A 292 23.28 -18.94 -0.49
C ALA A 292 21.81 -18.54 -0.37
N THR A 293 21.06 -19.13 0.57
CA THR A 293 19.67 -18.77 0.84
C THR A 293 19.52 -17.30 1.22
N ARG A 294 20.40 -16.77 2.07
CA ARG A 294 20.34 -15.36 2.47
C ARG A 294 20.50 -14.40 1.29
N ARG A 295 21.37 -14.72 0.34
CA ARG A 295 21.57 -13.93 -0.88
C ARG A 295 20.30 -13.94 -1.76
N ILE A 296 19.74 -15.11 -2.05
CA ILE A 296 18.53 -15.26 -2.86
C ILE A 296 17.33 -14.56 -2.19
N VAL A 297 17.18 -14.70 -0.88
CA VAL A 297 16.12 -14.01 -0.11
C VAL A 297 16.32 -12.49 -0.12
N SER A 298 17.58 -12.01 -0.10
CA SER A 298 17.89 -10.58 -0.23
C SER A 298 17.44 -10.06 -1.59
N ASP A 299 17.80 -10.74 -2.67
CA ASP A 299 17.42 -10.38 -4.05
C ASP A 299 15.90 -10.40 -4.25
N TYR A 300 15.22 -11.40 -3.65
CA TYR A 300 13.76 -11.46 -3.64
C TYR A 300 13.15 -10.26 -2.92
N ARG A 301 13.63 -9.92 -1.72
CA ARG A 301 13.12 -8.78 -0.95
C ARG A 301 13.37 -7.46 -1.65
N GLU A 302 14.52 -7.30 -2.26
CA GLU A 302 14.85 -6.13 -3.05
C GLU A 302 13.93 -6.02 -4.27
N THR A 303 13.64 -7.13 -4.94
CA THR A 303 12.66 -7.16 -6.06
C THR A 303 11.26 -6.72 -5.59
N VAL A 304 10.78 -7.25 -4.46
CA VAL A 304 9.48 -6.83 -3.86
C VAL A 304 9.50 -5.35 -3.51
N SER A 305 10.60 -4.86 -2.92
CA SER A 305 10.77 -3.43 -2.58
C SER A 305 10.67 -2.53 -3.80
N GLU A 306 11.44 -2.85 -4.85
CA GLU A 306 11.43 -2.09 -6.10
C GLU A 306 10.06 -2.13 -6.79
N MET A 307 9.39 -3.29 -6.81
CA MET A 307 8.05 -3.40 -7.39
C MET A 307 7.03 -2.55 -6.64
N LEU A 308 7.08 -2.51 -5.32
CA LEU A 308 6.18 -1.65 -4.53
C LEU A 308 6.43 -0.17 -4.80
N ILE A 309 7.69 0.23 -4.93
CA ILE A 309 8.05 1.62 -5.22
C ILE A 309 7.62 1.99 -6.65
N ASP A 310 7.97 1.17 -7.64
CA ASP A 310 7.70 1.47 -9.04
C ASP A 310 6.20 1.39 -9.38
N ASN A 311 5.53 0.35 -8.90
CA ASN A 311 4.16 0.01 -9.29
C ASN A 311 3.10 0.66 -8.39
N PHE A 312 3.45 1.03 -7.16
CA PHE A 312 2.50 1.63 -6.24
C PHE A 312 2.85 3.09 -5.90
N THR A 313 3.85 3.35 -5.06
CA THR A 313 4.05 4.71 -4.54
C THR A 313 4.39 5.72 -5.64
N THR A 314 5.24 5.34 -6.60
CA THR A 314 5.58 6.20 -7.75
C THR A 314 4.37 6.44 -8.66
N GLN A 315 3.55 5.42 -8.92
CA GLN A 315 2.34 5.59 -9.74
C GLN A 315 1.29 6.45 -9.04
N TRP A 316 1.09 6.23 -7.73
CA TRP A 316 0.20 7.03 -6.92
C TRP A 316 0.61 8.50 -6.88
N THR A 317 1.90 8.79 -6.66
CA THR A 317 2.43 10.15 -6.67
C THR A 317 2.24 10.82 -8.04
N LYS A 318 2.55 10.11 -9.13
CA LYS A 318 2.30 10.63 -10.50
C LYS A 318 0.83 10.93 -10.76
N TRP A 319 -0.06 10.04 -10.30
CA TRP A 319 -1.51 10.26 -10.42
C TRP A 319 -1.96 11.47 -9.58
N ALA A 320 -1.49 11.61 -8.35
CA ALA A 320 -1.78 12.76 -7.49
C ALA A 320 -1.33 14.09 -8.13
N HIS A 321 -0.09 14.13 -8.63
CA HIS A 321 0.45 15.32 -9.30
C HIS A 321 -0.34 15.72 -10.54
N LYS A 322 -0.85 14.75 -11.30
CA LYS A 322 -1.72 15.02 -12.46
C LYS A 322 -2.98 15.80 -12.06
N HIS A 323 -3.41 15.66 -10.83
CA HIS A 323 -4.61 16.33 -10.27
C HIS A 323 -4.25 17.55 -9.40
N GLY A 324 -2.98 17.94 -9.33
CA GLY A 324 -2.50 19.08 -8.57
C GLY A 324 -2.37 18.84 -7.06
N SER A 325 -2.43 17.58 -6.63
CA SER A 325 -2.25 17.17 -5.23
C SER A 325 -0.83 16.70 -4.97
N THR A 326 -0.33 16.88 -3.74
CA THR A 326 0.85 16.20 -3.22
C THR A 326 0.48 14.85 -2.60
N THR A 327 1.48 14.04 -2.25
CA THR A 327 1.30 12.75 -1.57
C THR A 327 1.98 12.73 -0.22
N ARG A 328 1.32 12.15 0.79
CA ARG A 328 1.87 11.89 2.12
C ARG A 328 1.70 10.40 2.46
N ASN A 329 2.79 9.74 2.84
CA ASN A 329 2.82 8.29 3.02
C ASN A 329 3.40 7.90 4.38
N GLN A 330 2.67 7.08 5.13
CA GLN A 330 3.17 6.50 6.37
C GLN A 330 4.06 5.26 6.13
N ALA A 331 3.84 4.48 5.09
CA ALA A 331 4.62 3.30 4.67
C ALA A 331 4.93 2.25 5.76
N HIS A 332 4.50 2.44 7.02
CA HIS A 332 4.77 1.53 8.13
C HIS A 332 4.23 0.11 7.83
N GLY A 333 5.04 -0.91 8.11
CA GLY A 333 4.72 -2.31 7.83
C GLY A 333 4.95 -2.75 6.39
N SER A 334 5.42 -1.86 5.51
CA SER A 334 5.79 -2.22 4.13
C SER A 334 6.97 -3.20 4.12
N PRO A 335 6.97 -4.23 3.26
CA PRO A 335 8.14 -5.08 3.04
C PRO A 335 9.24 -4.39 2.21
N ALA A 336 8.98 -3.20 1.67
CA ALA A 336 9.95 -2.41 0.93
C ALA A 336 10.99 -1.73 1.84
N ASN A 337 12.06 -1.24 1.23
CA ASN A 337 12.97 -0.31 1.90
C ASN A 337 12.21 0.98 2.26
N LEU A 338 12.07 1.25 3.55
CA LEU A 338 11.27 2.39 4.01
C LEU A 338 11.84 3.74 3.58
N ILE A 339 13.18 3.87 3.53
CA ILE A 339 13.82 5.13 3.10
C ILE A 339 13.49 5.42 1.63
N ASP A 340 13.61 4.41 0.77
CA ASP A 340 13.30 4.57 -0.66
C ASP A 340 11.80 4.79 -0.89
N THR A 341 10.96 4.11 -0.09
CA THR A 341 9.50 4.32 -0.13
C THR A 341 9.14 5.75 0.27
N TYR A 342 9.76 6.30 1.30
CA TYR A 342 9.57 7.70 1.70
C TYR A 342 10.13 8.69 0.68
N ALA A 343 11.23 8.36 0.02
CA ALA A 343 11.80 9.19 -1.05
C ALA A 343 10.93 9.23 -2.33
N SER A 344 10.00 8.30 -2.50
CA SER A 344 9.12 8.21 -3.67
C SER A 344 7.84 9.04 -3.57
N VAL A 345 7.63 9.75 -2.47
CA VAL A 345 6.46 10.59 -2.18
C VAL A 345 6.90 12.01 -1.79
N ASP A 346 5.96 12.95 -1.77
CA ASP A 346 6.29 14.36 -1.48
C ASP A 346 6.52 14.60 0.03
N ILE A 347 5.75 13.94 0.89
CA ILE A 347 5.78 14.12 2.33
C ILE A 347 5.91 12.75 3.01
N PRO A 348 7.12 12.36 3.48
CA PRO A 348 7.30 11.18 4.31
C PRO A 348 6.71 11.40 5.71
N GLU A 349 5.98 10.41 6.23
CA GLU A 349 5.42 10.43 7.59
C GLU A 349 6.05 9.31 8.43
N CYS A 350 6.83 9.67 9.44
CA CYS A 350 7.49 8.76 10.38
C CYS A 350 6.76 8.70 11.71
#